data_c6a709b7f5368be6307a116e88406d41
#
_entry.id   c6a709b7f5368be6307a116e88406d41
#
_cell.length_a   1.000
_cell.length_b   1.000
_cell.length_c   1.000
_cell.angle_alpha   90.00
_cell.angle_beta   90.00
_cell.angle_gamma   90.00
#
_symmetry.space_group_name_H-M   'P 1'
#
loop_
_entity.id
_entity.type
_entity.pdbx_description
1 polymer ?
#
loop_
_entity_poly.entity_id
_entity_poly.type
_entity_poly.pdbx_seq_one_letter_code
_entity_poly.pdbx_strand_id
1 'polypeptide(L)'
;TQSQATNGNVEFFRKKKQKNTFRIFVLGESAAMGFPYPNNISFQRMLKYQLQKTNPDKDIEIINLALTAINSYTFYDFAQELVHFEPDAIFIYGGHNEYYGALGVGSNNTLGSHPTFIRWAIRLRQLRLTQWLDSLKSHLSPQKEFSDNLMKYVVKEQVIPYKSKLFQQGLEQFQNNMKLVLNLFKKHQIPVFFSTVGVNLKDLKPFKSISSDEHSADEYYQLAQEQLQAQDSIAAYTSFSRARDLDALRFRASKEINEIIRELAKDDDNIYLVNTEEEFNRKSPFGIPGRELLLEHVHPTIEGHRVIANCFLEVLRQNQSCFSNKKLQIGTSEDLYNFPVLEFDSLAGEYACLQLRKGFPFYEKDLSTITPKTEVEKIAAYYTEKIMA
;
A
#
# COMPACT_ATOMS: atom_id res chain seq x y z
N THR A 1 -3.87 -15.48 -18.80
CA THR A 1 -2.40 -15.35 -18.65
C THR A 1 -2.16 -14.54 -17.41
N GLN A 2 -1.81 -15.21 -16.29
CA GLN A 2 -1.33 -14.56 -15.07
C GLN A 2 -0.10 -13.73 -15.44
N SER A 3 -0.17 -12.42 -15.24
CA SER A 3 1.03 -11.60 -15.19
C SER A 3 1.80 -12.05 -13.94
N GLN A 4 2.94 -12.66 -14.13
CA GLN A 4 3.78 -13.23 -13.05
C GLN A 4 4.40 -12.16 -12.12
N ALA A 5 4.07 -10.90 -12.30
CA ALA A 5 4.69 -9.78 -11.59
C ALA A 5 3.84 -9.19 -10.43
N THR A 6 2.60 -9.59 -10.27
CA THR A 6 1.73 -9.05 -9.21
C THR A 6 1.00 -10.17 -8.49
N ASN A 7 1.13 -10.20 -7.16
CA ASN A 7 0.39 -11.12 -6.30
C ASN A 7 -0.71 -10.35 -5.56
N GLY A 8 -1.86 -10.98 -5.40
CA GLY A 8 -2.99 -10.47 -4.65
C GLY A 8 -3.73 -11.58 -3.91
N ASN A 9 -4.53 -11.20 -2.95
CA ASN A 9 -5.39 -12.14 -2.24
C ASN A 9 -6.53 -12.62 -3.14
N VAL A 10 -6.89 -13.89 -3.02
CA VAL A 10 -8.09 -14.41 -3.68
C VAL A 10 -9.31 -13.99 -2.86
N GLU A 11 -10.16 -13.17 -3.46
CA GLU A 11 -11.37 -12.67 -2.85
C GLU A 11 -12.61 -13.17 -3.59
N PHE A 12 -13.64 -13.53 -2.82
CA PHE A 12 -14.91 -13.97 -3.36
C PHE A 12 -16.04 -13.06 -2.92
N PHE A 13 -16.86 -12.61 -3.83
CA PHE A 13 -18.07 -11.85 -3.56
C PHE A 13 -19.15 -12.14 -4.59
N ARG A 14 -20.40 -11.89 -4.25
CA ARG A 14 -21.52 -12.13 -5.18
C ARG A 14 -21.57 -11.03 -6.24
N LYS A 15 -21.60 -11.41 -7.52
CA LYS A 15 -21.71 -10.42 -8.62
C LYS A 15 -22.90 -9.48 -8.42
N LYS A 16 -24.08 -10.02 -8.09
CA LYS A 16 -25.27 -9.22 -7.74
C LYS A 16 -25.34 -9.04 -6.22
N LYS A 17 -25.32 -7.80 -5.78
CA LYS A 17 -25.43 -7.42 -4.38
C LYS A 17 -26.82 -7.78 -3.81
N GLN A 18 -26.88 -8.30 -2.60
CA GLN A 18 -28.13 -8.59 -1.90
C GLN A 18 -28.62 -7.37 -1.11
N LYS A 19 -29.91 -7.34 -0.77
CA LYS A 19 -30.53 -6.19 -0.07
C LYS A 19 -29.86 -5.84 1.25
N ASN A 20 -29.44 -6.87 2.04
CA ASN A 20 -28.84 -6.68 3.35
C ASN A 20 -27.30 -6.59 3.30
N THR A 21 -26.70 -6.58 2.11
CA THR A 21 -25.25 -6.51 1.97
C THR A 21 -24.77 -5.06 2.05
N PHE A 22 -23.76 -4.83 2.88
CA PHE A 22 -22.95 -3.61 2.87
C PHE A 22 -21.59 -3.94 2.27
N ARG A 23 -21.29 -3.35 1.12
CA ARG A 23 -20.14 -3.71 0.28
C ARG A 23 -19.11 -2.59 0.21
N ILE A 24 -17.88 -2.89 0.63
CA ILE A 24 -16.73 -2.01 0.52
C ILE A 24 -15.69 -2.69 -0.37
N PHE A 25 -15.10 -1.96 -1.30
CA PHE A 25 -13.88 -2.40 -2.00
C PHE A 25 -12.68 -1.62 -1.47
N VAL A 26 -11.57 -2.32 -1.29
CA VAL A 26 -10.30 -1.74 -0.88
C VAL A 26 -9.36 -1.72 -2.07
N LEU A 27 -8.92 -0.53 -2.46
CA LEU A 27 -7.86 -0.29 -3.43
C LEU A 27 -6.57 0.01 -2.69
N GLY A 28 -5.48 -0.59 -3.10
CA GLY A 28 -4.19 -0.35 -2.44
C GLY A 28 -3.08 -1.21 -3.01
N GLU A 29 -1.93 -1.08 -2.39
CA GLU A 29 -0.69 -1.75 -2.75
C GLU A 29 -0.40 -2.89 -1.75
N SER A 30 0.82 -3.43 -1.74
CA SER A 30 1.22 -4.53 -0.85
C SER A 30 0.93 -4.28 0.63
N ALA A 31 1.09 -3.05 1.11
CA ALA A 31 0.75 -2.67 2.48
C ALA A 31 -0.75 -2.82 2.78
N ALA A 32 -1.62 -2.45 1.85
CA ALA A 32 -3.06 -2.64 1.98
C ALA A 32 -3.48 -4.12 1.81
N MET A 33 -2.76 -4.87 0.99
CA MET A 33 -2.97 -6.30 0.80
C MET A 33 -2.79 -7.08 2.11
N GLY A 34 -1.90 -6.62 2.99
CA GLY A 34 -1.53 -7.29 4.22
C GLY A 34 -0.17 -7.99 4.16
N PHE A 35 0.60 -7.75 3.06
CA PHE A 35 1.96 -8.32 2.97
C PHE A 35 2.82 -7.85 4.15
N PRO A 36 3.66 -8.71 4.73
CA PRO A 36 4.01 -10.08 4.31
C PRO A 36 3.20 -11.19 5.01
N TYR A 37 2.15 -10.83 5.72
CA TYR A 37 1.34 -11.82 6.43
C TYR A 37 0.51 -12.68 5.46
N PRO A 38 0.13 -13.90 5.87
CA PRO A 38 -0.90 -14.67 5.18
C PRO A 38 -2.21 -13.88 5.05
N ASN A 39 -3.09 -14.30 4.13
CA ASN A 39 -4.35 -13.61 3.80
C ASN A 39 -5.27 -13.30 5.00
N ASN A 40 -4.94 -13.80 6.19
CA ASN A 40 -5.72 -13.57 7.41
C ASN A 40 -5.45 -12.21 8.04
N ILE A 41 -4.24 -11.65 7.89
CA ILE A 41 -3.83 -10.43 8.56
C ILE A 41 -3.80 -9.26 7.58
N SER A 42 -4.73 -8.33 7.75
CA SER A 42 -4.74 -7.01 7.12
C SER A 42 -5.74 -6.10 7.83
N PHE A 43 -5.60 -4.78 7.68
CA PHE A 43 -6.54 -3.82 8.28
C PHE A 43 -7.98 -4.07 7.79
N GLN A 44 -8.15 -4.47 6.56
CA GLN A 44 -9.43 -4.80 5.95
C GLN A 44 -10.07 -6.02 6.62
N ARG A 45 -9.30 -7.08 6.96
CA ARG A 45 -9.82 -8.26 7.66
C ARG A 45 -10.27 -7.90 9.09
N MET A 46 -9.51 -7.05 9.76
CA MET A 46 -9.83 -6.56 11.10
C MET A 46 -11.13 -5.72 11.08
N LEU A 47 -11.28 -4.84 10.10
CA LEU A 47 -12.51 -4.06 9.89
C LEU A 47 -13.71 -4.96 9.59
N LYS A 48 -13.55 -5.94 8.69
CA LYS A 48 -14.63 -6.88 8.35
C LYS A 48 -15.09 -7.66 9.58
N TYR A 49 -14.15 -8.18 10.36
CA TYR A 49 -14.46 -8.91 11.59
C TYR A 49 -15.26 -8.04 12.57
N GLN A 50 -14.80 -6.84 12.84
CA GLN A 50 -15.43 -5.92 13.76
C GLN A 50 -16.83 -5.49 13.27
N LEU A 51 -16.96 -5.06 12.01
CA LEU A 51 -18.23 -4.62 11.45
C LEU A 51 -19.25 -5.77 11.35
N GLN A 52 -18.83 -6.99 11.04
CA GLN A 52 -19.72 -8.15 11.01
C GLN A 52 -20.23 -8.49 12.41
N LYS A 53 -19.36 -8.40 13.44
CA LYS A 53 -19.71 -8.65 14.83
C LYS A 53 -20.76 -7.65 15.35
N THR A 54 -20.61 -6.37 14.97
CA THR A 54 -21.54 -5.31 15.42
C THR A 54 -22.81 -5.20 14.57
N ASN A 55 -22.84 -5.84 13.38
CA ASN A 55 -24.00 -5.84 12.48
C ASN A 55 -24.38 -7.28 12.09
N PRO A 56 -24.88 -8.10 13.03
CA PRO A 56 -25.17 -9.51 12.75
C PRO A 56 -26.27 -9.70 11.69
N ASP A 57 -27.17 -8.73 11.54
CA ASP A 57 -28.27 -8.76 10.58
C ASP A 57 -27.86 -8.34 9.15
N LYS A 58 -26.61 -7.93 8.95
CA LYS A 58 -26.08 -7.52 7.65
C LYS A 58 -25.01 -8.48 7.16
N ASP A 59 -24.93 -8.62 5.85
CA ASP A 59 -23.82 -9.29 5.20
C ASP A 59 -22.74 -8.23 4.88
N ILE A 60 -21.65 -8.23 5.63
CA ILE A 60 -20.55 -7.27 5.48
C ILE A 60 -19.53 -7.84 4.50
N GLU A 61 -19.49 -7.29 3.30
CA GLU A 61 -18.48 -7.59 2.30
C GLU A 61 -17.41 -6.49 2.28
N ILE A 62 -16.20 -6.79 2.72
CA ILE A 62 -15.04 -5.93 2.49
C ILE A 62 -14.07 -6.73 1.61
N ILE A 63 -13.98 -6.35 0.34
CA ILE A 63 -13.23 -7.05 -0.70
C ILE A 63 -11.90 -6.32 -0.90
N ASN A 64 -10.80 -7.01 -0.65
CA ASN A 64 -9.46 -6.45 -0.78
C ASN A 64 -8.91 -6.70 -2.19
N LEU A 65 -8.85 -5.67 -3.01
CA LEU A 65 -8.31 -5.70 -4.37
C LEU A 65 -6.88 -5.17 -4.45
N ALA A 66 -6.24 -4.99 -3.30
CA ALA A 66 -4.85 -4.57 -3.25
C ALA A 66 -3.92 -5.64 -3.84
N LEU A 67 -2.94 -5.20 -4.59
CA LEU A 67 -1.95 -6.04 -5.25
C LEU A 67 -0.54 -5.52 -4.99
N THR A 68 0.45 -6.41 -5.05
CA THR A 68 1.87 -6.00 -4.97
C THR A 68 2.30 -5.27 -6.24
N ALA A 69 3.25 -4.33 -6.10
CA ALA A 69 3.91 -3.64 -7.22
C ALA A 69 2.98 -2.93 -8.24
N ILE A 70 1.79 -2.52 -7.82
CA ILE A 70 0.88 -1.68 -8.60
C ILE A 70 0.97 -0.21 -8.15
N ASN A 71 0.35 0.68 -8.93
CA ASN A 71 0.27 2.10 -8.64
C ASN A 71 -1.08 2.70 -9.09
N SER A 72 -1.18 4.02 -9.14
CA SER A 72 -2.41 4.76 -9.45
C SER A 72 -3.04 4.42 -10.81
N TYR A 73 -2.30 3.93 -11.79
CA TYR A 73 -2.87 3.44 -13.07
C TYR A 73 -3.79 2.23 -12.85
N THR A 74 -3.36 1.30 -12.01
CA THR A 74 -4.18 0.12 -11.67
C THR A 74 -5.42 0.52 -10.86
N PHE A 75 -5.32 1.49 -9.97
CA PHE A 75 -6.49 2.02 -9.25
C PHE A 75 -7.54 2.56 -10.21
N TYR A 76 -7.11 3.30 -11.24
CA TYR A 76 -8.01 3.81 -12.27
C TYR A 76 -8.66 2.70 -13.10
N ASP A 77 -7.89 1.67 -13.46
CA ASP A 77 -8.42 0.52 -14.20
C ASP A 77 -9.48 -0.23 -13.37
N PHE A 78 -9.18 -0.53 -12.11
CA PHE A 78 -10.14 -1.17 -11.21
C PHE A 78 -11.38 -0.30 -10.96
N ALA A 79 -11.23 1.00 -10.78
CA ALA A 79 -12.35 1.89 -10.53
C ALA A 79 -13.41 1.82 -11.65
N GLN A 80 -12.99 1.65 -12.91
CA GLN A 80 -13.89 1.53 -14.05
C GLN A 80 -14.79 0.28 -13.95
N GLU A 81 -14.28 -0.81 -13.40
CA GLU A 81 -15.04 -2.04 -13.19
C GLU A 81 -15.90 -1.96 -11.92
N LEU A 82 -15.36 -1.37 -10.83
CA LEU A 82 -15.99 -1.40 -9.51
C LEU A 82 -17.32 -0.67 -9.45
N VAL A 83 -17.52 0.38 -10.24
CA VAL A 83 -18.80 1.11 -10.28
C VAL A 83 -19.98 0.24 -10.68
N HIS A 84 -19.73 -0.91 -11.34
CA HIS A 84 -20.76 -1.86 -11.76
C HIS A 84 -21.14 -2.90 -10.70
N PHE A 85 -20.42 -2.95 -9.58
CA PHE A 85 -20.64 -3.93 -8.50
C PHE A 85 -21.36 -3.34 -7.28
N GLU A 86 -22.00 -2.20 -7.44
CA GLU A 86 -22.84 -1.56 -6.42
C GLU A 86 -22.12 -1.38 -5.06
N PRO A 87 -20.90 -0.80 -4.99
CA PRO A 87 -20.25 -0.53 -3.73
C PRO A 87 -21.04 0.49 -2.89
N ASP A 88 -21.02 0.32 -1.56
CA ASP A 88 -21.50 1.34 -0.61
C ASP A 88 -20.37 2.32 -0.25
N ALA A 89 -19.12 1.88 -0.32
CA ALA A 89 -17.94 2.72 -0.15
C ALA A 89 -16.70 2.12 -0.85
N ILE A 90 -15.73 2.99 -1.11
CA ILE A 90 -14.39 2.63 -1.56
C ILE A 90 -13.39 3.09 -0.50
N PHE A 91 -12.47 2.21 -0.11
CA PHE A 91 -11.34 2.53 0.74
C PHE A 91 -10.06 2.53 -0.11
N ILE A 92 -9.23 3.56 0.03
CA ILE A 92 -7.96 3.66 -0.72
C ILE A 92 -6.82 3.87 0.26
N TYR A 93 -5.85 2.95 0.24
CA TYR A 93 -4.59 3.05 0.98
C TYR A 93 -3.43 2.69 0.04
N GLY A 94 -2.77 3.69 -0.54
CA GLY A 94 -1.67 3.49 -1.49
C GLY A 94 -1.04 4.80 -1.94
N GLY A 95 0.15 4.68 -2.53
CA GLY A 95 0.99 5.79 -2.98
C GLY A 95 2.49 5.52 -2.81
N HIS A 96 2.88 4.36 -2.26
CA HIS A 96 4.30 4.00 -2.10
C HIS A 96 4.95 3.61 -3.43
N ASN A 97 4.21 2.91 -4.29
CA ASN A 97 4.74 2.33 -5.52
C ASN A 97 4.59 3.23 -6.75
N GLU A 98 4.25 4.51 -6.58
CA GLU A 98 3.90 5.36 -7.72
C GLU A 98 5.01 5.45 -8.77
N TYR A 99 6.26 5.46 -8.34
CA TYR A 99 7.41 5.58 -9.24
C TYR A 99 7.76 4.27 -9.93
N TYR A 100 7.72 3.15 -9.22
CA TYR A 100 8.21 1.85 -9.70
C TYR A 100 7.11 0.81 -9.94
N GLY A 101 5.89 1.08 -9.54
CA GLY A 101 4.75 0.22 -9.83
C GLY A 101 4.50 0.08 -11.33
N ALA A 102 3.58 -0.77 -11.71
CA ALA A 102 3.28 -1.10 -13.10
C ALA A 102 3.05 0.17 -13.95
N LEU A 103 3.85 0.37 -14.99
CA LEU A 103 3.84 1.55 -15.87
C LEU A 103 4.28 2.86 -15.22
N GLY A 104 4.78 2.84 -13.98
CA GLY A 104 5.33 4.01 -13.30
C GLY A 104 6.52 4.61 -14.04
N VAL A 105 6.79 5.89 -13.79
CA VAL A 105 7.83 6.67 -14.50
C VAL A 105 9.24 6.09 -14.33
N GLY A 106 9.51 5.35 -13.25
CA GLY A 106 10.78 4.65 -12.96
C GLY A 106 10.73 3.15 -13.23
N SER A 107 9.64 2.63 -13.78
CA SER A 107 9.44 1.21 -14.01
C SER A 107 10.11 0.71 -15.29
N ASN A 108 10.54 -0.57 -15.30
CA ASN A 108 11.05 -1.24 -16.48
C ASN A 108 10.04 -1.34 -17.62
N ASN A 109 8.75 -1.32 -17.31
CA ASN A 109 7.66 -1.49 -18.26
C ASN A 109 7.00 -0.15 -18.64
N THR A 110 7.72 0.98 -18.51
CA THR A 110 7.16 2.27 -18.90
C THR A 110 6.91 2.31 -20.43
N LEU A 111 5.70 2.71 -20.81
CA LEU A 111 5.30 2.93 -22.21
C LEU A 111 5.56 4.38 -22.67
N GLY A 112 6.48 5.09 -21.99
CA GLY A 112 6.75 6.50 -22.19
C GLY A 112 6.24 7.37 -21.03
N SER A 113 6.54 8.66 -21.06
CA SER A 113 6.24 9.59 -19.97
C SER A 113 4.86 10.27 -20.05
N HIS A 114 4.04 9.95 -21.06
CA HIS A 114 2.77 10.66 -21.28
C HIS A 114 1.58 9.88 -20.72
N PRO A 115 0.94 10.34 -19.63
CA PRO A 115 -0.14 9.59 -18.94
C PRO A 115 -1.33 9.23 -19.83
N THR A 116 -1.70 10.09 -20.78
CA THR A 116 -2.78 9.83 -21.75
C THR A 116 -2.47 8.67 -22.68
N PHE A 117 -1.22 8.56 -23.17
CA PHE A 117 -0.79 7.47 -24.03
C PHE A 117 -0.77 6.13 -23.26
N ILE A 118 -0.31 6.15 -22.03
CA ILE A 118 -0.30 4.97 -21.17
C ILE A 118 -1.73 4.46 -20.94
N ARG A 119 -2.68 5.35 -20.59
CA ARG A 119 -4.10 4.98 -20.40
C ARG A 119 -4.74 4.45 -21.69
N TRP A 120 -4.40 5.03 -22.84
CA TRP A 120 -4.87 4.53 -24.12
C TRP A 120 -4.33 3.12 -24.41
N ALA A 121 -3.04 2.88 -24.12
CA ALA A 121 -2.42 1.57 -24.28
C ALA A 121 -3.04 0.51 -23.35
N ILE A 122 -3.38 0.87 -22.10
CA ILE A 122 -4.11 -0.01 -21.17
C ILE A 122 -5.48 -0.38 -21.76
N ARG A 123 -6.24 0.59 -22.26
CA ARG A 123 -7.54 0.34 -22.90
C ARG A 123 -7.44 -0.57 -24.12
N LEU A 124 -6.42 -0.39 -24.95
CA LEU A 124 -6.17 -1.26 -26.11
C LEU A 124 -5.88 -2.69 -25.69
N ARG A 125 -5.15 -2.91 -24.58
CA ARG A 125 -4.88 -4.27 -24.08
C ARG A 125 -6.13 -5.00 -23.59
N GLN A 126 -7.22 -4.31 -23.30
CA GLN A 126 -8.52 -4.93 -22.97
C GLN A 126 -9.25 -5.47 -24.21
N LEU A 127 -8.86 -5.06 -25.42
CA LEU A 127 -9.46 -5.56 -26.65
C LEU A 127 -9.02 -7.00 -26.93
N ARG A 128 -9.96 -7.87 -27.31
CA ARG A 128 -9.68 -9.27 -27.62
C ARG A 128 -8.61 -9.45 -28.71
N LEU A 129 -8.53 -8.50 -29.65
CA LEU A 129 -7.54 -8.52 -30.73
C LEU A 129 -6.10 -8.35 -30.18
N THR A 130 -5.89 -7.41 -29.24
CA THR A 130 -4.57 -7.21 -28.62
C THR A 130 -4.20 -8.39 -27.73
N GLN A 131 -5.15 -8.95 -26.98
CA GLN A 131 -4.94 -10.16 -26.17
C GLN A 131 -4.55 -11.37 -27.03
N TRP A 132 -5.14 -11.49 -28.21
CA TRP A 132 -4.79 -12.53 -29.20
C TRP A 132 -3.38 -12.31 -29.75
N LEU A 133 -3.01 -11.06 -30.09
CA LEU A 133 -1.66 -10.71 -30.55
C LEU A 133 -0.61 -10.95 -29.46
N ASP A 134 -0.91 -10.60 -28.21
CA ASP A 134 -0.03 -10.87 -27.05
C ASP A 134 0.13 -12.38 -26.79
N SER A 135 -0.93 -13.17 -26.99
CA SER A 135 -0.88 -14.62 -26.91
C SER A 135 0.04 -15.22 -27.99
N LEU A 136 -0.06 -14.74 -29.23
CA LEU A 136 0.85 -15.15 -30.30
C LEU A 136 2.31 -14.83 -29.98
N LYS A 137 2.57 -13.65 -29.43
CA LYS A 137 3.91 -13.18 -29.04
C LYS A 137 4.49 -14.00 -27.88
N SER A 138 3.67 -14.39 -26.90
CA SER A 138 4.08 -15.19 -25.75
C SER A 138 4.49 -16.61 -26.14
N HIS A 139 3.92 -17.17 -27.22
CA HIS A 139 4.30 -18.48 -27.75
C HIS A 139 5.64 -18.46 -28.50
N LEU A 140 6.09 -17.27 -28.91
CA LEU A 140 7.34 -17.07 -29.64
C LEU A 140 8.51 -16.58 -28.76
N SER A 141 8.25 -16.24 -27.51
CA SER A 141 9.28 -15.74 -26.57
C SER A 141 9.52 -16.76 -25.47
N PRO A 142 10.80 -17.10 -25.16
CA PRO A 142 11.10 -17.99 -24.06
C PRO A 142 10.64 -17.36 -22.73
N GLN A 143 9.96 -18.17 -21.89
CA GLN A 143 9.61 -17.75 -20.52
C GLN A 143 10.90 -17.54 -19.73
N LYS A 144 11.11 -16.34 -19.21
CA LYS A 144 12.15 -16.08 -18.24
C LYS A 144 11.64 -16.53 -16.87
N GLU A 145 12.29 -17.52 -16.27
CA GLU A 145 12.07 -17.87 -14.88
C GLU A 145 12.55 -16.70 -14.00
N PHE A 146 11.69 -16.26 -13.10
CA PHE A 146 12.02 -15.24 -12.12
C PHE A 146 12.63 -15.91 -10.89
N SER A 147 13.96 -15.86 -10.75
CA SER A 147 14.67 -16.35 -9.58
C SER A 147 15.04 -15.26 -8.57
N ASP A 148 14.75 -14.00 -8.86
CA ASP A 148 15.15 -12.84 -8.06
C ASP A 148 13.95 -12.06 -7.50
N ASN A 149 14.20 -11.30 -6.42
CA ASN A 149 13.25 -10.45 -5.73
C ASN A 149 12.51 -9.50 -6.71
N LEU A 150 11.18 -9.49 -6.64
CA LEU A 150 10.29 -8.67 -7.45
C LEU A 150 10.70 -7.18 -7.47
N MET A 151 11.16 -6.64 -6.33
CA MET A 151 11.61 -5.24 -6.22
C MET A 151 12.78 -4.93 -7.15
N LYS A 152 13.73 -5.86 -7.32
CA LYS A 152 14.87 -5.69 -8.24
C LYS A 152 14.45 -5.71 -9.70
N TYR A 153 13.45 -6.52 -10.02
CA TYR A 153 12.93 -6.62 -11.39
C TYR A 153 12.14 -5.39 -11.82
N VAL A 154 11.38 -4.80 -10.91
CA VAL A 154 10.52 -3.63 -11.20
C VAL A 154 11.34 -2.38 -11.42
N VAL A 155 12.49 -2.24 -10.76
CA VAL A 155 13.37 -1.07 -10.85
C VAL A 155 14.41 -1.25 -11.95
N LYS A 156 14.32 -0.44 -12.99
CA LYS A 156 15.38 -0.30 -14.00
C LYS A 156 16.44 0.67 -13.48
N GLU A 157 17.30 0.28 -12.54
CA GLU A 157 18.44 1.07 -12.04
C GLU A 157 18.24 2.61 -11.96
N GLN A 158 16.98 3.05 -11.91
CA GLN A 158 16.65 4.45 -12.00
C GLN A 158 16.60 5.07 -10.61
N VAL A 159 17.68 5.70 -10.30
CA VAL A 159 17.76 6.64 -9.20
C VAL A 159 16.94 7.88 -9.60
N ILE A 160 15.96 8.24 -8.78
CA ILE A 160 15.09 9.40 -8.99
C ILE A 160 15.41 10.47 -7.94
N PRO A 161 16.28 11.45 -8.25
CA PRO A 161 16.62 12.51 -7.32
C PRO A 161 15.40 13.34 -6.92
N TYR A 162 15.39 13.82 -5.69
CA TYR A 162 14.35 14.71 -5.18
C TYR A 162 14.25 15.97 -6.05
N LYS A 163 13.04 16.41 -6.36
CA LYS A 163 12.72 17.54 -7.26
C LYS A 163 13.23 17.41 -8.71
N SER A 164 13.78 16.27 -9.11
CA SER A 164 14.11 16.03 -10.52
C SER A 164 12.86 16.05 -11.40
N LYS A 165 13.04 16.18 -12.71
CA LYS A 165 11.93 16.11 -13.68
C LYS A 165 11.14 14.80 -13.53
N LEU A 166 11.84 13.68 -13.34
CA LEU A 166 11.20 12.37 -13.19
C LEU A 166 10.43 12.28 -11.87
N PHE A 167 10.94 12.91 -10.79
CA PHE A 167 10.22 13.03 -9.53
C PHE A 167 8.90 13.78 -9.71
N GLN A 168 8.92 14.95 -10.38
CA GLN A 168 7.72 15.73 -10.64
C GLN A 168 6.70 14.97 -11.51
N GLN A 169 7.18 14.28 -12.54
CA GLN A 169 6.34 13.44 -13.40
C GLN A 169 5.62 12.33 -12.61
N GLY A 170 6.27 11.74 -11.60
CA GLY A 170 5.64 10.75 -10.72
C GLY A 170 4.52 11.38 -9.88
N LEU A 171 4.73 12.57 -9.32
CA LEU A 171 3.69 13.29 -8.57
C LEU A 171 2.50 13.68 -9.46
N GLU A 172 2.78 14.22 -10.66
CA GLU A 172 1.74 14.55 -11.64
C GLU A 172 0.95 13.31 -12.09
N GLN A 173 1.64 12.18 -12.29
CA GLN A 173 1.01 10.89 -12.59
C GLN A 173 0.04 10.50 -11.50
N PHE A 174 0.48 10.49 -10.24
CA PHE A 174 -0.35 10.16 -9.08
C PHE A 174 -1.57 11.08 -8.99
N GLN A 175 -1.34 12.39 -8.98
CA GLN A 175 -2.41 13.38 -8.86
C GLN A 175 -3.46 13.25 -9.99
N ASN A 176 -3.00 13.12 -11.23
CA ASN A 176 -3.90 13.02 -12.38
C ASN A 176 -4.70 11.72 -12.39
N ASN A 177 -4.07 10.59 -12.07
CA ASN A 177 -4.77 9.31 -12.01
C ASN A 177 -5.76 9.28 -10.84
N MET A 178 -5.37 9.77 -9.67
CA MET A 178 -6.28 9.83 -8.51
C MET A 178 -7.46 10.77 -8.75
N LYS A 179 -7.26 11.93 -9.39
CA LYS A 179 -8.39 12.78 -9.84
C LYS A 179 -9.38 12.03 -10.72
N LEU A 180 -8.91 11.19 -11.64
CA LEU A 180 -9.80 10.39 -12.48
C LEU A 180 -10.56 9.31 -11.68
N VAL A 181 -9.87 8.62 -10.76
CA VAL A 181 -10.49 7.64 -9.85
C VAL A 181 -11.60 8.28 -9.03
N LEU A 182 -11.28 9.40 -8.37
CA LEU A 182 -12.20 10.10 -7.48
C LEU A 182 -13.41 10.68 -8.24
N ASN A 183 -13.16 11.31 -9.39
CA ASN A 183 -14.24 11.83 -10.25
C ASN A 183 -15.18 10.73 -10.77
N LEU A 184 -14.65 9.53 -11.03
CA LEU A 184 -15.47 8.40 -11.44
C LEU A 184 -16.40 7.96 -10.31
N PHE A 185 -15.90 7.81 -9.09
CA PHE A 185 -16.73 7.44 -7.94
C PHE A 185 -17.71 8.55 -7.57
N LYS A 186 -17.30 9.82 -7.65
CA LYS A 186 -18.21 10.97 -7.46
C LYS A 186 -19.38 10.93 -8.44
N LYS A 187 -19.13 10.72 -9.74
CA LYS A 187 -20.17 10.60 -10.77
C LYS A 187 -21.20 9.52 -10.44
N HIS A 188 -20.79 8.45 -9.78
CA HIS A 188 -21.65 7.35 -9.35
C HIS A 188 -22.15 7.50 -7.91
N GLN A 189 -21.89 8.62 -7.25
CA GLN A 189 -22.29 8.91 -5.85
C GLN A 189 -21.80 7.86 -4.85
N ILE A 190 -20.60 7.32 -5.08
CA ILE A 190 -19.96 6.31 -4.25
C ILE A 190 -18.98 7.05 -3.32
N PRO A 191 -19.17 7.03 -1.98
CA PRO A 191 -18.26 7.67 -1.05
C PRO A 191 -16.89 7.01 -1.04
N VAL A 192 -15.84 7.83 -0.99
CA VAL A 192 -14.45 7.37 -0.98
C VAL A 192 -13.78 7.76 0.32
N PHE A 193 -13.20 6.79 1.01
CA PHE A 193 -12.35 7.00 2.18
C PHE A 193 -10.90 6.90 1.72
N PHE A 194 -10.24 8.05 1.58
CA PHE A 194 -8.91 8.15 1.00
C PHE A 194 -7.87 8.43 2.07
N SER A 195 -6.94 7.48 2.24
CA SER A 195 -5.98 7.51 3.33
C SER A 195 -4.62 8.03 2.90
N THR A 196 -4.01 8.88 3.75
CA THR A 196 -2.58 9.09 3.74
C THR A 196 -1.85 7.81 4.13
N VAL A 197 -0.58 7.67 3.74
CA VAL A 197 0.20 6.46 3.96
C VAL A 197 1.36 6.70 4.93
N GLY A 198 1.57 5.75 5.83
CA GLY A 198 2.66 5.78 6.81
C GLY A 198 3.94 5.15 6.26
N VAL A 199 5.09 5.65 6.67
CA VAL A 199 6.41 5.13 6.30
C VAL A 199 7.31 5.01 7.51
N ASN A 200 8.22 4.04 7.51
CA ASN A 200 9.27 3.93 8.53
C ASN A 200 10.28 5.07 8.34
N LEU A 201 10.37 5.93 9.33
CA LEU A 201 11.28 7.07 9.32
C LEU A 201 12.56 6.78 10.11
N LYS A 202 12.42 6.36 11.40
CA LYS A 202 13.56 6.29 12.32
C LYS A 202 14.40 5.03 12.21
N ASP A 203 13.78 3.90 11.86
CA ASP A 203 14.44 2.59 11.91
C ASP A 203 14.82 2.05 10.51
N LEU A 204 14.78 2.91 9.51
CA LEU A 204 15.21 2.60 8.15
C LEU A 204 16.01 3.75 7.55
N LYS A 205 17.29 3.52 7.32
CA LYS A 205 18.14 4.48 6.60
C LYS A 205 17.72 4.60 5.13
N PRO A 206 18.06 5.70 4.45
CA PRO A 206 17.85 5.84 3.02
C PRO A 206 18.47 4.68 2.23
N PHE A 207 17.76 4.19 1.22
CA PHE A 207 18.27 3.15 0.34
C PHE A 207 19.36 3.67 -0.59
N LYS A 208 19.19 4.91 -1.06
CA LYS A 208 20.15 5.55 -1.98
C LYS A 208 20.32 7.03 -1.65
N SER A 209 21.45 7.37 -1.07
CA SER A 209 21.89 8.74 -0.86
C SER A 209 22.65 9.25 -2.09
N ILE A 210 22.41 10.49 -2.47
CA ILE A 210 23.12 11.19 -3.54
C ILE A 210 23.81 12.40 -2.92
N SER A 211 25.08 12.63 -3.28
CA SER A 211 25.80 13.84 -2.89
C SER A 211 25.17 15.07 -3.57
N SER A 212 24.95 16.11 -2.82
CA SER A 212 24.45 17.40 -3.27
C SER A 212 25.24 18.53 -2.57
N ASP A 213 25.06 19.76 -3.02
CA ASP A 213 25.64 20.94 -2.37
C ASP A 213 25.01 21.20 -0.97
N GLU A 214 23.84 20.63 -0.70
CA GLU A 214 23.19 20.56 0.59
C GLU A 214 23.47 19.18 1.23
N HIS A 215 23.00 18.96 2.48
CA HIS A 215 23.10 17.66 3.13
C HIS A 215 22.41 16.56 2.33
N SER A 216 23.08 15.44 2.21
CA SER A 216 22.56 14.21 1.57
C SER A 216 21.50 13.53 2.43
N ALA A 217 20.83 12.51 1.87
CA ALA A 217 19.87 11.72 2.62
C ALA A 217 20.50 11.02 3.85
N ASP A 218 21.72 10.49 3.70
CA ASP A 218 22.44 9.82 4.80
C ASP A 218 22.84 10.81 5.90
N GLU A 219 23.30 11.99 5.54
CA GLU A 219 23.67 13.04 6.52
C GLU A 219 22.44 13.53 7.31
N TYR A 220 21.29 13.75 6.65
CA TYR A 220 20.05 14.05 7.36
C TYR A 220 19.59 12.90 8.27
N TYR A 221 19.77 11.66 7.85
CA TYR A 221 19.43 10.50 8.68
C TYR A 221 20.33 10.43 9.93
N GLN A 222 21.63 10.68 9.78
CA GLN A 222 22.57 10.73 10.90
C GLN A 222 22.25 11.90 11.85
N LEU A 223 22.02 13.08 11.31
CA LEU A 223 21.60 14.26 12.08
C LEU A 223 20.33 13.97 12.89
N ALA A 224 19.35 13.31 12.27
CA ALA A 224 18.12 12.95 12.96
C ALA A 224 18.35 11.98 14.13
N GLN A 225 19.29 11.04 13.99
CA GLN A 225 19.67 10.13 15.09
C GLN A 225 20.33 10.89 16.24
N GLU A 226 21.22 11.83 15.95
CA GLU A 226 21.87 12.69 16.96
C GLU A 226 20.85 13.57 17.69
N GLN A 227 19.91 14.18 16.96
CA GLN A 227 18.82 14.97 17.52
C GLN A 227 17.89 14.13 18.42
N LEU A 228 17.58 12.89 18.01
CA LEU A 228 16.77 11.98 18.81
C LEU A 228 17.50 11.57 20.11
N GLN A 229 18.80 11.32 20.05
CA GLN A 229 19.63 11.05 21.23
C GLN A 229 19.67 12.27 22.18
N ALA A 230 19.67 13.48 21.62
CA ALA A 230 19.56 14.72 22.38
C ALA A 230 18.12 15.00 22.88
N GLN A 231 17.19 14.11 22.68
CA GLN A 231 15.78 14.22 23.04
C GLN A 231 15.01 15.35 22.33
N ASP A 232 15.55 15.89 21.24
CA ASP A 232 14.86 16.83 20.35
C ASP A 232 14.06 16.08 19.30
N SER A 233 12.91 15.58 19.69
CA SER A 233 12.05 14.77 18.80
C SER A 233 11.47 15.56 17.62
N ILE A 234 11.28 16.88 17.76
CA ILE A 234 10.73 17.74 16.69
C ILE A 234 11.77 17.92 15.59
N ALA A 235 13.00 18.28 15.97
CA ALA A 235 14.10 18.38 15.00
C ALA A 235 14.41 17.02 14.37
N ALA A 236 14.44 15.94 15.17
CA ALA A 236 14.65 14.59 14.68
C ALA A 236 13.59 14.15 13.64
N TYR A 237 12.30 14.40 13.90
CA TYR A 237 11.22 14.13 12.95
C TYR A 237 11.44 14.86 11.63
N THR A 238 11.80 16.14 11.70
CA THR A 238 12.07 16.97 10.52
C THR A 238 13.22 16.41 9.69
N SER A 239 14.32 16.06 10.36
CA SER A 239 15.52 15.52 9.69
C SER A 239 15.28 14.12 9.13
N PHE A 240 14.60 13.20 9.85
CA PHE A 240 14.20 11.90 9.31
C PHE A 240 13.26 12.03 8.10
N SER A 241 12.29 12.94 8.16
CA SER A 241 11.39 13.21 7.03
C SER A 241 12.16 13.72 5.83
N ARG A 242 13.15 14.60 6.05
CA ARG A 242 14.01 15.09 4.98
C ARG A 242 14.89 14.00 4.39
N ALA A 243 15.46 13.12 5.22
CA ALA A 243 16.22 11.95 4.78
C ALA A 243 15.38 11.02 3.87
N ARG A 244 14.11 10.75 4.25
CA ARG A 244 13.16 10.00 3.44
C ARG A 244 12.90 10.68 2.10
N ASP A 245 12.66 12.00 2.08
CA ASP A 245 12.35 12.75 0.85
C ASP A 245 13.56 12.85 -0.09
N LEU A 246 14.78 12.87 0.44
CA LEU A 246 16.03 12.86 -0.34
C LEU A 246 16.47 11.46 -0.79
N ASP A 247 15.88 10.39 -0.23
CA ASP A 247 16.17 9.01 -0.66
C ASP A 247 15.84 8.85 -2.15
N ALA A 248 16.85 8.67 -2.98
CA ALA A 248 16.70 8.64 -4.42
C ALA A 248 16.17 7.29 -4.95
N LEU A 249 16.02 6.28 -4.11
CA LEU A 249 15.34 5.04 -4.44
C LEU A 249 13.93 5.06 -3.81
N ARG A 250 12.93 5.44 -4.60
CA ARG A 250 11.58 5.86 -4.21
C ARG A 250 10.63 4.72 -3.83
N PHE A 251 11.02 3.85 -2.91
CA PHE A 251 10.13 2.81 -2.38
C PHE A 251 9.24 3.28 -1.24
N ARG A 252 9.51 4.46 -0.67
CA ARG A 252 8.65 5.11 0.32
C ARG A 252 7.95 6.30 -0.32
N ALA A 253 6.68 6.48 -0.04
CA ALA A 253 5.96 7.70 -0.41
C ALA A 253 6.68 8.92 0.17
N SER A 254 6.92 9.94 -0.66
CA SER A 254 7.40 11.23 -0.19
C SER A 254 6.26 12.03 0.47
N LYS A 255 6.61 13.11 1.17
CA LYS A 255 5.59 13.96 1.80
C LYS A 255 4.57 14.51 0.80
N GLU A 256 5.01 14.80 -0.42
CA GLU A 256 4.16 15.35 -1.48
C GLU A 256 3.03 14.40 -1.90
N ILE A 257 3.24 13.08 -1.83
CA ILE A 257 2.17 12.09 -2.06
C ILE A 257 1.04 12.30 -1.03
N ASN A 258 1.39 12.40 0.27
CA ASN A 258 0.41 12.63 1.32
C ASN A 258 -0.23 14.03 1.23
N GLU A 259 0.52 15.05 0.80
CA GLU A 259 0.00 16.40 0.52
C GLU A 259 -1.05 16.35 -0.60
N ILE A 260 -0.78 15.65 -1.71
CA ILE A 260 -1.73 15.46 -2.82
C ILE A 260 -2.99 14.74 -2.32
N ILE A 261 -2.87 13.70 -1.48
CA ILE A 261 -4.02 12.99 -0.90
C ILE A 261 -4.90 13.98 -0.11
N ARG A 262 -4.29 14.80 0.76
CA ARG A 262 -5.01 15.79 1.56
C ARG A 262 -5.69 16.87 0.71
N GLU A 263 -5.01 17.35 -0.32
CA GLU A 263 -5.57 18.34 -1.26
C GLU A 263 -6.78 17.76 -1.98
N LEU A 264 -6.65 16.56 -2.57
CA LEU A 264 -7.74 15.91 -3.30
C LEU A 264 -8.95 15.61 -2.40
N ALA A 265 -8.72 15.35 -1.12
CA ALA A 265 -9.81 15.09 -0.17
C ALA A 265 -10.53 16.38 0.30
N LYS A 266 -9.89 17.56 0.22
CA LYS A 266 -10.52 18.83 0.59
C LYS A 266 -11.50 19.34 -0.45
N ASP A 267 -11.28 19.02 -1.70
CA ASP A 267 -11.99 19.60 -2.84
C ASP A 267 -13.36 18.93 -3.12
N ASP A 268 -13.74 17.90 -2.33
CA ASP A 268 -14.91 17.11 -2.66
C ASP A 268 -15.58 16.49 -1.42
N ASP A 269 -16.85 16.85 -1.18
CA ASP A 269 -17.67 16.36 -0.07
C ASP A 269 -17.95 14.84 -0.12
N ASN A 270 -17.65 14.17 -1.23
CA ASN A 270 -17.78 12.72 -1.38
C ASN A 270 -16.49 11.96 -1.00
N ILE A 271 -15.43 12.69 -0.64
CA ILE A 271 -14.13 12.14 -0.28
C ILE A 271 -13.85 12.43 1.20
N TYR A 272 -13.64 11.38 1.95
CA TYR A 272 -13.38 11.42 3.39
C TYR A 272 -11.89 11.11 3.63
N LEU A 273 -11.15 12.11 4.10
CA LEU A 273 -9.73 11.95 4.43
C LEU A 273 -9.58 11.01 5.64
N VAL A 274 -8.75 9.98 5.47
CA VAL A 274 -8.30 9.11 6.55
C VAL A 274 -6.83 9.44 6.83
N ASN A 275 -6.53 10.09 7.96
CA ASN A 275 -5.20 10.63 8.22
C ASN A 275 -4.29 9.63 8.94
N THR A 276 -3.98 8.52 8.27
CA THR A 276 -3.15 7.43 8.84
C THR A 276 -1.72 7.87 9.15
N GLU A 277 -1.11 8.75 8.33
CA GLU A 277 0.25 9.25 8.59
C GLU A 277 0.33 9.94 9.96
N GLU A 278 -0.62 10.82 10.26
CA GLU A 278 -0.66 11.53 11.54
C GLU A 278 -0.90 10.57 12.73
N GLU A 279 -1.78 9.59 12.55
CA GLU A 279 -2.04 8.59 13.59
C GLU A 279 -0.82 7.69 13.83
N PHE A 280 -0.07 7.34 12.79
CA PHE A 280 1.21 6.64 12.92
C PHE A 280 2.21 7.48 13.73
N ASN A 281 2.32 8.78 13.42
CA ASN A 281 3.16 9.69 14.21
C ASN A 281 2.70 9.70 15.68
N ARG A 282 1.42 9.87 15.93
CA ARG A 282 0.85 9.96 17.28
C ARG A 282 1.06 8.67 18.11
N LYS A 283 1.01 7.51 17.47
CA LYS A 283 1.17 6.21 18.13
C LYS A 283 2.63 5.78 18.30
N SER A 284 3.53 6.40 17.57
CA SER A 284 4.95 6.04 17.63
C SER A 284 5.68 6.74 18.76
N PRO A 285 6.68 6.09 19.38
CA PRO A 285 7.58 6.75 20.33
C PRO A 285 8.21 8.00 19.72
N PHE A 286 8.24 9.06 20.49
CA PHE A 286 8.77 10.39 20.09
C PHE A 286 8.04 11.04 18.92
N GLY A 287 6.88 10.52 18.51
CA GLY A 287 6.14 11.00 17.35
C GLY A 287 6.75 10.59 15.99
N ILE A 288 7.65 9.61 15.96
CA ILE A 288 8.42 9.23 14.78
C ILE A 288 8.20 7.75 14.47
N PRO A 289 7.49 7.40 13.38
CA PRO A 289 7.19 6.01 13.03
C PRO A 289 8.44 5.17 12.75
N GLY A 290 8.43 3.95 13.27
CA GLY A 290 9.50 2.99 13.15
C GLY A 290 8.98 1.55 13.15
N ARG A 291 9.81 0.62 13.64
CA ARG A 291 9.52 -0.83 13.65
C ARG A 291 8.34 -1.25 14.53
N GLU A 292 7.89 -0.40 15.44
CA GLU A 292 6.71 -0.66 16.24
C GLU A 292 5.42 -0.74 15.39
N LEU A 293 5.36 0.00 14.28
CA LEU A 293 4.19 0.02 13.38
C LEU A 293 4.50 -0.53 11.98
N LEU A 294 5.77 -0.62 11.59
CA LEU A 294 6.21 -1.01 10.24
C LEU A 294 7.34 -2.03 10.31
N LEU A 295 7.19 -3.16 9.63
CA LEU A 295 8.15 -4.27 9.63
C LEU A 295 9.50 -3.85 9.03
N GLU A 296 9.46 -3.04 7.96
CA GLU A 296 10.63 -2.53 7.25
C GLU A 296 10.32 -1.11 6.71
N HIS A 297 10.22 -0.88 5.40
CA HIS A 297 10.04 0.47 4.85
C HIS A 297 8.60 0.97 4.88
N VAL A 298 7.59 0.11 4.56
CA VAL A 298 6.19 0.50 4.38
C VAL A 298 5.15 -0.54 4.82
N HIS A 299 5.56 -1.80 5.01
CA HIS A 299 4.61 -2.85 5.35
C HIS A 299 4.26 -2.83 6.83
N PRO A 300 2.97 -2.72 7.19
CA PRO A 300 2.57 -2.58 8.58
C PRO A 300 2.85 -3.84 9.39
N THR A 301 3.20 -3.68 10.67
CA THR A 301 3.09 -4.73 11.67
C THR A 301 1.62 -5.06 11.93
N ILE A 302 1.33 -6.10 12.71
CA ILE A 302 -0.05 -6.39 13.16
C ILE A 302 -0.64 -5.16 13.87
N GLU A 303 0.14 -4.48 14.70
CA GLU A 303 -0.28 -3.25 15.35
C GLU A 303 -0.48 -2.10 14.35
N GLY A 304 0.43 -1.98 13.37
CA GLY A 304 0.25 -1.03 12.26
C GLY A 304 -1.06 -1.25 11.50
N HIS A 305 -1.43 -2.50 11.23
CA HIS A 305 -2.73 -2.83 10.62
C HIS A 305 -3.91 -2.47 11.52
N ARG A 306 -3.82 -2.63 12.86
CA ARG A 306 -4.85 -2.17 13.80
C ARG A 306 -5.01 -0.67 13.78
N VAL A 307 -3.90 0.07 13.75
CA VAL A 307 -3.94 1.54 13.65
C VAL A 307 -4.61 1.98 12.36
N ILE A 308 -4.26 1.40 11.20
CA ILE A 308 -4.91 1.71 9.92
C ILE A 308 -6.42 1.38 10.00
N ALA A 309 -6.79 0.20 10.50
CA ALA A 309 -8.18 -0.19 10.67
C ALA A 309 -8.95 0.81 11.54
N ASN A 310 -8.35 1.25 12.64
CA ASN A 310 -8.96 2.23 13.53
C ASN A 310 -9.17 3.59 12.83
N CYS A 311 -8.20 4.05 12.04
CA CYS A 311 -8.35 5.29 11.28
C CYS A 311 -9.55 5.24 10.33
N PHE A 312 -9.71 4.16 9.56
CA PHE A 312 -10.87 3.98 8.69
C PHE A 312 -12.18 3.87 9.50
N LEU A 313 -12.15 3.16 10.63
CA LEU A 313 -13.31 2.97 11.48
C LEU A 313 -13.82 4.30 12.06
N GLU A 314 -12.92 5.16 12.53
CA GLU A 314 -13.25 6.46 13.08
C GLU A 314 -13.87 7.40 12.03
N VAL A 315 -13.26 7.47 10.86
CA VAL A 315 -13.79 8.30 9.76
C VAL A 315 -15.13 7.75 9.28
N LEU A 316 -15.29 6.42 9.21
CA LEU A 316 -16.55 5.77 8.89
C LEU A 316 -17.64 6.11 9.93
N ARG A 317 -17.31 6.13 11.22
CA ARG A 317 -18.22 6.48 12.31
C ARG A 317 -18.71 7.93 12.21
N GLN A 318 -17.81 8.86 11.92
CA GLN A 318 -18.10 10.28 11.82
C GLN A 318 -18.96 10.62 10.60
N ASN A 319 -18.91 9.81 9.55
CA ASN A 319 -19.52 10.11 8.26
C ASN A 319 -20.64 9.14 7.86
N GLN A 320 -21.41 8.62 8.83
CA GLN A 320 -22.53 7.69 8.58
C GLN A 320 -23.64 8.27 7.69
N SER A 321 -23.73 9.59 7.58
CA SER A 321 -24.71 10.27 6.73
C SER A 321 -24.50 9.98 5.24
N CYS A 322 -23.29 9.65 4.80
CA CYS A 322 -23.01 9.32 3.39
C CYS A 322 -23.68 8.01 2.91
N PHE A 323 -24.15 7.15 3.83
CA PHE A 323 -24.75 5.85 3.49
C PHE A 323 -26.28 5.87 3.41
N SER A 324 -26.92 7.04 3.36
CA SER A 324 -28.37 7.18 3.28
C SER A 324 -29.11 6.31 4.33
N ASN A 325 -29.75 5.23 3.91
CA ASN A 325 -30.53 4.36 4.79
C ASN A 325 -29.76 3.11 5.32
N LYS A 326 -28.45 3.01 5.06
CA LYS A 326 -27.65 1.82 5.41
C LYS A 326 -26.69 2.07 6.57
N LYS A 327 -27.15 2.72 7.63
CA LYS A 327 -26.31 2.97 8.82
C LYS A 327 -25.71 1.67 9.38
N LEU A 328 -24.42 1.72 9.72
CA LEU A 328 -23.70 0.66 10.39
C LEU A 328 -23.61 0.93 11.90
N GLN A 329 -23.72 -0.12 12.70
CA GLN A 329 -23.28 -0.05 14.08
C GLN A 329 -21.74 -0.21 14.06
N ILE A 330 -21.05 0.77 14.60
CA ILE A 330 -19.58 0.78 14.62
C ILE A 330 -19.12 0.65 16.07
N GLY A 331 -18.46 -0.45 16.38
CA GLY A 331 -17.87 -0.73 17.68
C GLY A 331 -16.70 0.21 18.01
N THR A 332 -16.05 -0.03 19.12
CA THR A 332 -14.91 0.78 19.58
C THR A 332 -13.60 0.33 18.94
N SER A 333 -12.54 1.14 19.07
CA SER A 333 -11.19 0.75 18.69
C SER A 333 -10.68 -0.48 19.46
N GLU A 334 -11.15 -0.67 20.70
CA GLU A 334 -10.81 -1.84 21.52
C GLU A 334 -11.30 -3.16 20.91
N ASP A 335 -12.42 -3.12 20.18
CA ASP A 335 -12.94 -4.30 19.50
C ASP A 335 -12.00 -4.83 18.39
N LEU A 336 -11.10 -4.01 17.86
CA LEU A 336 -10.10 -4.43 16.88
C LEU A 336 -9.02 -5.33 17.51
N TYR A 337 -8.78 -5.21 18.82
CA TYR A 337 -7.85 -6.08 19.54
C TYR A 337 -8.44 -7.49 19.78
N ASN A 338 -9.76 -7.67 19.66
CA ASN A 338 -10.41 -8.97 19.70
C ASN A 338 -10.28 -9.74 18.39
N PHE A 339 -9.67 -9.16 17.35
CA PHE A 339 -9.39 -9.87 16.11
C PHE A 339 -8.41 -11.01 16.37
N PRO A 340 -8.75 -12.27 15.99
CA PRO A 340 -7.90 -13.41 16.28
C PRO A 340 -6.63 -13.37 15.41
N VAL A 341 -5.48 -13.31 16.05
CA VAL A 341 -4.16 -13.43 15.42
C VAL A 341 -3.56 -14.75 15.88
N LEU A 342 -3.26 -15.63 14.92
CA LEU A 342 -2.61 -16.89 15.21
C LEU A 342 -1.09 -16.70 15.28
N GLU A 343 -0.43 -17.45 16.15
CA GLU A 343 1.04 -17.49 16.23
C GLU A 343 1.67 -17.80 14.86
N PHE A 344 1.07 -18.72 14.12
CA PHE A 344 1.47 -19.06 12.75
C PHE A 344 1.48 -17.83 11.82
N ASP A 345 0.44 -17.00 11.85
CA ASP A 345 0.34 -15.82 10.99
C ASP A 345 1.47 -14.82 11.30
N SER A 346 1.77 -14.60 12.60
CA SER A 346 2.86 -13.73 13.03
C SER A 346 4.21 -14.24 12.54
N LEU A 347 4.50 -15.52 12.79
CA LEU A 347 5.76 -16.15 12.40
C LEU A 347 5.96 -16.17 10.89
N ALA A 348 4.93 -16.51 10.12
CA ALA A 348 4.99 -16.50 8.66
C ALA A 348 5.30 -15.09 8.12
N GLY A 349 4.69 -14.06 8.69
CA GLY A 349 4.97 -12.67 8.34
C GLY A 349 6.40 -12.25 8.68
N GLU A 350 6.92 -12.64 9.87
CA GLU A 350 8.29 -12.36 10.27
C GLU A 350 9.30 -13.04 9.34
N TYR A 351 9.11 -14.32 9.00
CA TYR A 351 9.98 -15.05 8.07
C TYR A 351 9.98 -14.42 6.67
N ALA A 352 8.80 -14.05 6.16
CA ALA A 352 8.68 -13.38 4.86
C ALA A 352 9.37 -12.01 4.86
N CYS A 353 9.24 -11.24 5.95
CA CYS A 353 9.94 -9.98 6.12
C CYS A 353 11.47 -10.16 6.15
N LEU A 354 11.96 -11.20 6.85
CA LEU A 354 13.40 -11.53 6.89
C LEU A 354 13.93 -11.89 5.49
N GLN A 355 13.19 -12.67 4.71
CA GLN A 355 13.57 -12.97 3.32
C GLN A 355 13.62 -11.71 2.45
N LEU A 356 12.62 -10.85 2.56
CA LEU A 356 12.61 -9.56 1.85
C LEU A 356 13.84 -8.72 2.19
N ARG A 357 14.18 -8.60 3.49
CA ARG A 357 15.31 -7.78 3.98
C ARG A 357 16.69 -8.31 3.59
N LYS A 358 16.83 -9.60 3.25
CA LYS A 358 18.06 -10.17 2.68
C LYS A 358 18.29 -9.73 1.23
N GLY A 359 17.23 -9.44 0.50
CA GLY A 359 17.29 -9.07 -0.91
C GLY A 359 17.40 -7.56 -1.15
N PHE A 360 17.39 -7.19 -2.45
CA PHE A 360 17.29 -5.79 -2.88
C PHE A 360 15.98 -5.16 -2.36
N PRO A 361 16.00 -3.91 -1.91
CA PRO A 361 17.12 -2.97 -1.79
C PRO A 361 17.81 -2.98 -0.43
N PHE A 362 17.43 -3.84 0.50
CA PHE A 362 17.89 -3.83 1.89
C PHE A 362 19.30 -4.38 2.04
N TYR A 363 19.58 -5.56 1.49
CA TYR A 363 20.86 -6.29 1.60
C TYR A 363 21.40 -6.39 3.04
N GLU A 364 20.51 -6.56 4.02
CA GLU A 364 20.91 -6.70 5.42
C GLU A 364 21.68 -8.02 5.63
N LYS A 365 22.93 -7.92 6.08
CA LYS A 365 23.85 -9.07 6.24
C LYS A 365 23.74 -9.76 7.59
N ASP A 366 23.38 -9.01 8.63
CA ASP A 366 23.40 -9.48 10.03
C ASP A 366 22.02 -9.98 10.52
N LEU A 367 21.15 -10.34 9.61
CA LEU A 367 19.90 -10.97 9.98
C LEU A 367 20.18 -12.36 10.54
N SER A 368 19.95 -12.53 11.85
CA SER A 368 19.97 -13.83 12.49
C SER A 368 19.09 -14.78 11.69
N THR A 369 19.67 -15.87 11.19
CA THR A 369 18.86 -16.96 10.64
C THR A 369 18.05 -17.50 11.81
N ILE A 370 16.75 -17.23 11.84
CA ILE A 370 15.86 -17.89 12.79
C ILE A 370 15.90 -19.37 12.40
N THR A 371 16.61 -20.15 13.19
CA THR A 371 16.56 -21.61 13.04
C THR A 371 15.25 -22.06 13.69
N PRO A 372 14.27 -22.57 12.93
CA PRO A 372 13.01 -23.00 13.47
C PRO A 372 13.20 -24.06 14.56
N LYS A 373 12.71 -23.81 15.77
CA LYS A 373 12.83 -24.71 16.92
C LYS A 373 11.56 -25.51 17.17
N THR A 374 10.40 -24.88 17.01
CA THR A 374 9.11 -25.51 17.19
C THR A 374 8.53 -26.03 15.87
N GLU A 375 7.53 -26.92 15.92
CA GLU A 375 6.84 -27.38 14.71
C GLU A 375 6.08 -26.25 14.01
N VAL A 376 5.52 -25.31 14.77
CA VAL A 376 4.84 -24.13 14.22
C VAL A 376 5.81 -23.26 13.45
N GLU A 377 7.02 -23.01 13.98
CA GLU A 377 8.08 -22.27 13.31
C GLU A 377 8.54 -22.96 12.03
N LYS A 378 8.71 -24.28 12.03
CA LYS A 378 9.10 -25.07 10.85
C LYS A 378 8.04 -24.97 9.74
N ILE A 379 6.76 -25.09 10.11
CA ILE A 379 5.64 -24.96 9.17
C ILE A 379 5.58 -23.53 8.63
N ALA A 380 5.75 -22.51 9.48
CA ALA A 380 5.77 -21.12 9.06
C ALA A 380 6.91 -20.81 8.09
N ALA A 381 8.13 -21.29 8.39
CA ALA A 381 9.29 -21.14 7.50
C ALA A 381 9.07 -21.82 6.13
N TYR A 382 8.58 -23.06 6.12
CA TYR A 382 8.26 -23.80 4.90
C TYR A 382 7.17 -23.08 4.06
N TYR A 383 6.12 -22.57 4.73
CA TYR A 383 5.03 -21.86 4.06
C TYR A 383 5.53 -20.55 3.43
N THR A 384 6.41 -19.85 4.13
CA THR A 384 7.03 -18.61 3.64
C THR A 384 7.87 -18.84 2.38
N GLU A 385 8.68 -19.90 2.36
CA GLU A 385 9.45 -20.27 1.16
C GLU A 385 8.55 -20.51 -0.05
N LYS A 386 7.38 -21.12 0.17
CA LYS A 386 6.37 -21.37 -0.88
C LYS A 386 5.68 -20.11 -1.39
N ILE A 387 5.47 -19.12 -0.51
CA ILE A 387 4.80 -17.85 -0.88
C ILE A 387 5.77 -16.92 -1.60
N MET A 388 7.05 -16.94 -1.21
CA MET A 388 8.07 -16.03 -1.74
C MET A 388 8.76 -16.56 -3.01
N ALA A 389 8.59 -17.86 -3.34
CA ALA A 389 9.04 -18.50 -4.58
C ALA A 389 8.02 -18.29 -5.71
#